data_2e9f1920df7285e7fda96108286d99b3
#
_entry.id   2e9f1920df7285e7fda96108286d99b3
#
_cell.length_a   1.000
_cell.length_b   1.000
_cell.length_c   1.000
_cell.angle_alpha   90.00
_cell.angle_beta   90.00
_cell.angle_gamma   90.00
#
_symmetry.space_group_name_H-M   'P 1'
#
loop_
_entity.id
_entity.type
_entity.pdbx_description
1 polymer ?
#
loop_
_entity_poly.entity_id
_entity_poly.type
_entity_poly.pdbx_seq_one_letter_code
_entity_poly.pdbx_strand_id
1 'polypeptide(L)'
;MLAHRPGIKAQLKETIAQALEALGLQEWPEIVVQETPLDKEGDYGTPIAMSLARTLRKAPPQIAADLVQNIQLPAWVKRTFVVGGYLNFELDPAFLVQTATLPLAPFPRTGGKVLLEHTSVNPNKELHVGHLRNICLGDSLSRILRFAGREVEVMNYIDDTGRQAAESLYALRYFGLDKAPAHVKYDHWVGEAYVRLHQAMENPDKKAVIEQGVQETLHRLEAGELRPEVDKILRSQLQTMYRLGAEYDALVWESDIVREGLLGQAMKALEGSPYVSRPTEGKYAGALVMDTSAFIPGLEDPYLVLIRSNGTSTYTAKDIALQFWKMGLLEGIKFVEYDTQPSGARLYSTHPNGTVMPFGGASETINVVDARQSHALRVVQASLEVEGRHDLAEKCFHLAYETVLLEGKQMSGRKGIVVSVDEVMDEAVRRVLKVIAEKNPDHPSPEEAAEQIGVGAVRFAMLKTEAKKQIDFRYDQALSFEGDTGPYIQYAYARAGSILRKADEQGVLQEEANYAQATAYEVILAKNILRFPEAVQDAARNKAPHILAQYLLELAAAWSSFYNAKTPDGKSATPVLTAPPGLRGIRLELVKALRQTLKQGLELLGLQAPEVM
;
A
#
# COMPACT_ATOMS: atom_id res chain seq x y z
N MET A 1 26.66 16.84 -13.30
CA MET A 1 26.14 15.47 -13.46
C MET A 1 25.11 15.22 -12.37
N LEU A 2 23.95 14.70 -12.74
CA LEU A 2 22.93 14.31 -11.77
C LEU A 2 23.44 13.12 -10.94
N ALA A 3 23.29 13.17 -9.63
CA ALA A 3 23.76 12.09 -8.74
C ALA A 3 22.82 10.87 -8.73
N HIS A 4 21.53 11.09 -9.05
CA HIS A 4 20.47 10.09 -9.04
C HIS A 4 19.55 10.27 -10.24
N ARG A 5 18.75 9.23 -10.58
CA ARG A 5 17.72 9.34 -11.62
C ARG A 5 16.70 10.41 -11.26
N PRO A 6 16.59 11.48 -12.06
CA PRO A 6 15.60 12.50 -11.81
C PRO A 6 14.24 12.11 -12.37
N GLY A 7 13.18 12.70 -11.85
CA GLY A 7 11.92 12.75 -12.55
C GLY A 7 12.00 13.74 -13.71
N ILE A 8 12.01 13.27 -14.95
CA ILE A 8 12.11 14.12 -16.15
C ILE A 8 10.98 15.14 -16.19
N LYS A 9 9.74 14.71 -15.89
CA LYS A 9 8.57 15.61 -15.87
C LYS A 9 8.72 16.70 -14.81
N ALA A 10 9.27 16.39 -13.65
CA ALA A 10 9.50 17.37 -12.58
C ALA A 10 10.46 18.46 -13.03
N GLN A 11 11.55 18.09 -13.69
CA GLN A 11 12.53 19.06 -14.24
C GLN A 11 11.93 19.90 -15.36
N LEU A 12 11.15 19.30 -16.27
CA LEU A 12 10.46 20.06 -17.32
C LEU A 12 9.43 21.02 -16.73
N LYS A 13 8.70 20.63 -15.67
CA LYS A 13 7.78 21.53 -14.95
C LYS A 13 8.50 22.74 -14.38
N GLU A 14 9.67 22.54 -13.76
CA GLU A 14 10.48 23.63 -13.24
C GLU A 14 10.98 24.56 -14.37
N THR A 15 11.47 23.99 -15.47
CA THR A 15 11.88 24.74 -16.65
C THR A 15 10.74 25.57 -17.25
N ILE A 16 9.52 25.03 -17.30
CA ILE A 16 8.33 25.72 -17.77
C ILE A 16 7.93 26.83 -16.79
N ALA A 17 7.98 26.57 -15.46
CA ALA A 17 7.67 27.56 -14.43
C ALA A 17 8.59 28.78 -14.55
N GLN A 18 9.90 28.59 -14.72
CA GLN A 18 10.88 29.66 -14.93
C GLN A 18 10.55 30.49 -16.20
N ALA A 19 10.10 29.83 -17.27
CA ALA A 19 9.67 30.54 -18.48
C ALA A 19 8.38 31.35 -18.28
N LEU A 20 7.45 30.88 -17.47
CA LEU A 20 6.23 31.61 -17.09
C LEU A 20 6.57 32.85 -16.24
N GLU A 21 7.50 32.72 -15.31
CA GLU A 21 8.02 33.85 -14.53
C GLU A 21 8.71 34.90 -15.44
N ALA A 22 9.51 34.44 -16.40
CA ALA A 22 10.16 35.32 -17.37
C ALA A 22 9.16 36.08 -18.26
N LEU A 23 7.95 35.53 -18.49
CA LEU A 23 6.85 36.21 -19.13
C LEU A 23 6.09 37.18 -18.21
N GLY A 24 6.51 37.33 -16.94
CA GLY A 24 5.93 38.25 -15.96
C GLY A 24 4.71 37.70 -15.23
N LEU A 25 4.42 36.42 -15.32
CA LEU A 25 3.34 35.78 -14.57
C LEU A 25 3.79 35.52 -13.15
N GLN A 26 2.93 35.80 -12.17
CA GLN A 26 3.18 35.47 -10.73
C GLN A 26 2.38 34.24 -10.29
N GLU A 27 1.30 33.95 -11.00
CA GLU A 27 0.44 32.79 -10.73
C GLU A 27 0.06 32.13 -12.07
N TRP A 28 -0.01 30.79 -12.05
CA TRP A 28 -0.42 29.99 -13.20
C TRP A 28 -1.14 28.71 -12.79
N PRO A 29 -1.94 28.10 -13.69
CA PRO A 29 -2.54 26.79 -13.46
C PRO A 29 -1.49 25.69 -13.27
N GLU A 30 -1.90 24.54 -12.73
CA GLU A 30 -1.02 23.38 -12.61
C GLU A 30 -0.32 23.06 -13.95
N ILE A 31 1.00 22.97 -13.93
CA ILE A 31 1.80 22.59 -15.10
C ILE A 31 1.71 21.07 -15.25
N VAL A 32 0.98 20.62 -16.27
CA VAL A 32 0.88 19.22 -16.65
C VAL A 32 1.89 18.92 -17.73
N VAL A 33 2.80 17.95 -17.51
CA VAL A 33 3.72 17.42 -18.50
C VAL A 33 3.36 15.98 -18.79
N GLN A 34 3.16 15.66 -20.07
CA GLN A 34 2.74 14.35 -20.54
C GLN A 34 3.77 13.77 -21.51
N GLU A 35 3.88 12.45 -21.55
CA GLU A 35 4.61 11.78 -22.62
C GLU A 35 3.89 11.96 -23.95
N THR A 36 4.66 12.22 -25.00
CA THR A 36 4.11 12.29 -26.35
C THR A 36 3.85 10.87 -26.85
N PRO A 37 2.68 10.61 -27.48
CA PRO A 37 2.40 9.32 -28.10
C PRO A 37 3.50 8.92 -29.11
N LEU A 38 3.79 7.64 -29.23
CA LEU A 38 4.88 7.12 -30.07
C LEU A 38 4.76 7.44 -31.57
N ASP A 39 3.52 7.71 -32.04
CA ASP A 39 3.21 8.10 -33.42
C ASP A 39 3.36 9.60 -33.67
N LYS A 40 3.70 10.38 -32.64
CA LYS A 40 3.89 11.83 -32.71
C LYS A 40 5.32 12.23 -32.42
N GLU A 41 5.70 13.40 -32.93
CA GLU A 41 7.02 13.99 -32.77
C GLU A 41 7.22 14.55 -31.35
N GLY A 42 8.41 14.32 -30.77
CA GLY A 42 8.79 14.75 -29.41
C GLY A 42 8.72 13.63 -28.38
N ASP A 43 9.22 13.91 -27.20
CA ASP A 43 9.25 12.97 -26.07
C ASP A 43 8.24 13.34 -24.99
N TYR A 44 8.09 14.64 -24.72
CA TYR A 44 7.16 15.20 -23.74
C TYR A 44 6.46 16.42 -24.30
N GLY A 45 5.25 16.68 -23.81
CA GLY A 45 4.47 17.86 -24.17
C GLY A 45 3.66 18.42 -22.99
N THR A 46 3.32 19.71 -23.07
CA THR A 46 2.47 20.37 -22.09
C THR A 46 1.39 21.19 -22.75
N PRO A 47 0.11 21.09 -22.28
CA PRO A 47 -0.99 21.93 -22.72
C PRO A 47 -1.07 23.27 -21.98
N ILE A 48 -0.05 23.70 -21.24
CA ILE A 48 -0.08 24.87 -20.37
C ILE A 48 -0.54 26.14 -21.11
N ALA A 49 -0.18 26.31 -22.39
CA ALA A 49 -0.59 27.42 -23.20
C ALA A 49 -2.13 27.49 -23.41
N MET A 50 -2.79 26.32 -23.47
CA MET A 50 -4.26 26.25 -23.57
C MET A 50 -4.89 26.70 -22.24
N SER A 51 -4.34 26.30 -21.10
CA SER A 51 -4.81 26.70 -19.78
C SER A 51 -4.67 28.20 -19.52
N LEU A 52 -3.67 28.85 -20.14
CA LEU A 52 -3.37 30.28 -20.02
C LEU A 52 -4.13 31.16 -21.02
N ALA A 53 -4.77 30.58 -22.05
CA ALA A 53 -5.37 31.31 -23.13
C ALA A 53 -6.38 32.39 -22.68
N ARG A 54 -7.22 32.04 -21.70
CA ARG A 54 -8.22 32.96 -21.13
C ARG A 54 -7.58 34.08 -20.31
N THR A 55 -6.58 33.75 -19.50
CA THR A 55 -5.88 34.70 -18.62
C THR A 55 -5.07 35.70 -19.44
N LEU A 56 -4.33 35.22 -20.43
CA LEU A 56 -3.48 36.08 -21.29
C LEU A 56 -4.23 36.71 -22.47
N ARG A 57 -5.47 36.29 -22.73
CA ARG A 57 -6.29 36.73 -23.89
C ARG A 57 -5.55 36.59 -25.23
N LYS A 58 -4.78 35.50 -25.37
CA LYS A 58 -4.01 35.14 -26.56
C LYS A 58 -4.38 33.75 -27.04
N ALA A 59 -4.16 33.46 -28.31
CA ALA A 59 -4.34 32.12 -28.86
C ALA A 59 -3.28 31.15 -28.28
N PRO A 60 -3.63 29.88 -27.93
CA PRO A 60 -2.67 28.94 -27.36
C PRO A 60 -1.39 28.76 -28.18
N PRO A 61 -1.40 28.67 -29.52
CA PRO A 61 -0.16 28.59 -30.29
C PRO A 61 0.76 29.82 -30.13
N GLN A 62 0.21 31.02 -29.95
CA GLN A 62 1.01 32.22 -29.69
C GLN A 62 1.64 32.19 -28.30
N ILE A 63 0.89 31.76 -27.27
CA ILE A 63 1.42 31.62 -25.92
C ILE A 63 2.54 30.56 -25.90
N ALA A 64 2.34 29.44 -26.58
CA ALA A 64 3.38 28.39 -26.68
C ALA A 64 4.63 28.92 -27.42
N ALA A 65 4.47 29.72 -28.44
CA ALA A 65 5.59 30.39 -29.14
C ALA A 65 6.31 31.39 -28.24
N ASP A 66 5.58 32.20 -27.48
CA ASP A 66 6.17 33.12 -26.49
C ASP A 66 6.97 32.35 -25.42
N LEU A 67 6.47 31.21 -24.97
CA LEU A 67 7.19 30.33 -24.05
C LEU A 67 8.49 29.78 -24.67
N VAL A 68 8.46 29.30 -25.91
CA VAL A 68 9.66 28.84 -26.63
C VAL A 68 10.75 29.92 -26.70
N GLN A 69 10.39 31.17 -26.87
CA GLN A 69 11.34 32.29 -26.94
C GLN A 69 11.96 32.65 -25.58
N ASN A 70 11.25 32.38 -24.49
CA ASN A 70 11.70 32.73 -23.13
C ASN A 70 12.19 31.54 -22.29
N ILE A 71 12.04 30.33 -22.80
CA ILE A 71 12.46 29.12 -22.07
C ILE A 71 13.98 28.92 -22.13
N GLN A 72 14.60 28.77 -20.99
CA GLN A 72 16.01 28.39 -20.90
C GLN A 72 16.10 26.87 -20.88
N LEU A 73 16.44 26.27 -22.03
CA LEU A 73 16.51 24.83 -22.17
C LEU A 73 17.69 24.24 -21.40
N PRO A 74 17.46 23.21 -20.59
CA PRO A 74 18.55 22.38 -20.09
C PRO A 74 19.34 21.76 -21.24
N ALA A 75 20.64 21.51 -21.04
CA ALA A 75 21.52 20.97 -22.07
C ALA A 75 21.10 19.59 -22.62
N TRP A 76 20.23 18.89 -21.90
CA TRP A 76 19.68 17.59 -22.29
C TRP A 76 18.38 17.69 -23.12
N VAL A 77 17.82 18.88 -23.31
CA VAL A 77 16.72 19.10 -24.25
C VAL A 77 17.30 19.53 -25.59
N LYS A 78 17.14 18.70 -26.59
CA LYS A 78 17.65 18.94 -27.93
C LYS A 78 16.95 20.12 -28.62
N ARG A 79 15.62 20.17 -28.48
CA ARG A 79 14.79 21.28 -29.00
C ARG A 79 13.39 21.30 -28.38
N THR A 80 12.75 22.46 -28.48
CA THR A 80 11.31 22.62 -28.26
C THR A 80 10.62 23.07 -29.54
N PHE A 81 9.35 22.72 -29.68
CA PHE A 81 8.53 23.11 -30.81
C PHE A 81 7.03 23.12 -30.44
N VAL A 82 6.23 23.80 -31.23
CA VAL A 82 4.81 24.00 -30.98
C VAL A 82 3.98 23.20 -31.98
N VAL A 83 3.00 22.43 -31.48
CA VAL A 83 2.01 21.73 -32.29
C VAL A 83 0.62 21.99 -31.70
N GLY A 84 -0.26 22.69 -32.41
CA GLY A 84 -1.66 22.89 -32.01
C GLY A 84 -1.86 23.59 -30.66
N GLY A 85 -0.86 24.34 -30.16
CA GLY A 85 -0.90 24.97 -28.84
C GLY A 85 -0.27 24.14 -27.72
N TYR A 86 0.23 22.95 -28.04
CA TYR A 86 1.15 22.19 -27.15
C TYR A 86 2.58 22.70 -27.30
N LEU A 87 3.27 22.88 -26.20
CA LEU A 87 4.70 23.03 -26.16
C LEU A 87 5.31 21.63 -26.00
N ASN A 88 6.07 21.19 -26.99
CA ASN A 88 6.70 19.86 -27.02
C ASN A 88 8.21 19.95 -26.84
N PHE A 89 8.79 18.90 -26.28
CA PHE A 89 10.21 18.75 -26.00
C PHE A 89 10.75 17.47 -26.67
N GLU A 90 11.84 17.61 -27.40
CA GLU A 90 12.66 16.49 -27.88
C GLU A 90 13.95 16.45 -27.06
N LEU A 91 14.22 15.29 -26.45
CA LEU A 91 15.36 15.11 -25.57
C LEU A 91 16.56 14.51 -26.34
N ASP A 92 17.76 14.73 -25.83
CA ASP A 92 18.95 14.09 -26.37
C ASP A 92 18.93 12.58 -26.08
N PRO A 93 18.99 11.71 -27.10
CA PRO A 93 18.96 10.25 -26.90
C PRO A 93 20.08 9.71 -26.03
N ALA A 94 21.30 10.22 -26.18
CA ALA A 94 22.44 9.79 -25.38
C ALA A 94 22.26 10.19 -23.90
N PHE A 95 21.74 11.39 -23.66
CA PHE A 95 21.41 11.84 -22.31
C PHE A 95 20.32 10.98 -21.67
N LEU A 96 19.24 10.63 -22.39
CA LEU A 96 18.17 9.77 -21.87
C LEU A 96 18.72 8.43 -21.42
N VAL A 97 19.51 7.78 -22.28
CA VAL A 97 20.08 6.46 -21.98
C VAL A 97 21.08 6.54 -20.82
N GLN A 98 21.97 7.52 -20.81
CA GLN A 98 22.91 7.74 -19.71
C GLN A 98 22.18 8.02 -18.38
N THR A 99 21.13 8.86 -18.41
CA THR A 99 20.36 9.20 -17.20
C THR A 99 19.61 7.99 -16.63
N ALA A 100 19.11 7.10 -17.51
CA ALA A 100 18.45 5.87 -17.09
C ALA A 100 19.37 4.90 -16.33
N THR A 101 20.70 4.99 -16.54
CA THR A 101 21.69 4.15 -15.85
C THR A 101 22.14 4.71 -14.50
N LEU A 102 21.72 5.93 -14.13
CA LEU A 102 22.02 6.49 -12.82
C LEU A 102 21.37 5.69 -11.68
N PRO A 103 21.96 5.69 -10.47
CA PRO A 103 21.39 5.00 -9.32
C PRO A 103 19.98 5.49 -8.97
N LEU A 104 19.15 4.59 -8.44
CA LEU A 104 17.92 4.95 -7.77
C LEU A 104 18.21 5.41 -6.34
N ALA A 105 17.45 6.41 -5.87
CA ALA A 105 17.45 6.82 -4.48
C ALA A 105 16.02 7.15 -4.02
N PRO A 106 15.69 6.97 -2.75
CA PRO A 106 14.47 7.50 -2.17
C PRO A 106 14.41 9.02 -2.33
N PHE A 107 13.21 9.55 -2.42
CA PHE A 107 13.01 10.99 -2.47
C PHE A 107 13.43 11.65 -1.15
N PRO A 108 13.89 12.91 -1.20
CA PRO A 108 14.15 13.68 0.02
C PRO A 108 12.91 13.72 0.93
N ARG A 109 13.14 13.73 2.23
CA ARG A 109 12.04 13.82 3.20
C ARG A 109 11.27 15.12 3.02
N THR A 110 9.95 15.02 2.94
CA THR A 110 9.03 16.14 2.74
C THR A 110 7.75 15.94 3.56
N GLY A 111 7.16 17.06 4.00
CA GLY A 111 5.90 17.06 4.73
C GLY A 111 6.00 16.53 6.16
N GLY A 112 4.86 16.50 6.85
CA GLY A 112 4.74 15.96 8.19
C GLY A 112 4.55 14.44 8.22
N LYS A 113 4.50 13.89 9.44
CA LYS A 113 4.29 12.47 9.69
C LYS A 113 2.91 12.01 9.20
N VAL A 114 2.89 10.86 8.53
CA VAL A 114 1.68 10.11 8.14
C VAL A 114 1.54 8.92 9.07
N LEU A 115 0.39 8.77 9.73
CA LEU A 115 0.04 7.55 10.44
C LEU A 115 -0.87 6.70 9.55
N LEU A 116 -0.37 5.53 9.16
CA LEU A 116 -1.10 4.58 8.34
C LEU A 116 -1.53 3.38 9.18
N GLU A 117 -2.84 3.23 9.34
CA GLU A 117 -3.45 2.08 10.00
C GLU A 117 -3.92 1.08 8.97
N HIS A 118 -3.49 -0.16 9.12
CA HIS A 118 -3.99 -1.27 8.33
C HIS A 118 -4.02 -2.57 9.12
N THR A 119 -4.56 -3.60 8.52
CA THR A 119 -4.87 -4.90 9.12
C THR A 119 -6.03 -4.76 10.10
N SER A 120 -5.81 -4.31 11.31
CA SER A 120 -6.85 -4.02 12.33
C SER A 120 -7.87 -5.16 12.43
N VAL A 121 -7.37 -6.40 12.50
CA VAL A 121 -8.16 -7.62 12.56
C VAL A 121 -8.32 -8.06 14.01
N ASN A 122 -9.55 -8.42 14.40
CA ASN A 122 -9.83 -8.93 15.73
C ASN A 122 -8.99 -10.17 16.03
N PRO A 123 -8.30 -10.24 17.17
CA PRO A 123 -7.49 -11.38 17.56
C PRO A 123 -8.38 -12.51 18.10
N ASN A 124 -9.14 -13.13 17.22
CA ASN A 124 -10.12 -14.16 17.57
C ASN A 124 -9.91 -15.51 16.87
N LYS A 125 -9.24 -15.54 15.73
CA LYS A 125 -8.94 -16.73 14.95
C LYS A 125 -7.95 -16.41 13.82
N GLU A 126 -7.70 -17.38 12.93
CA GLU A 126 -6.86 -17.22 11.74
C GLU A 126 -7.34 -16.09 10.81
N LEU A 127 -6.38 -15.49 10.09
CA LEU A 127 -6.67 -14.51 9.06
C LEU A 127 -7.29 -15.19 7.83
N HIS A 128 -8.33 -14.59 7.28
CA HIS A 128 -8.97 -15.11 6.07
C HIS A 128 -8.73 -14.20 4.84
N VAL A 129 -9.04 -14.70 3.67
CA VAL A 129 -8.85 -14.02 2.37
C VAL A 129 -9.40 -12.58 2.35
N GLY A 130 -10.46 -12.28 3.10
CA GLY A 130 -10.97 -10.91 3.23
C GLY A 130 -9.99 -9.93 3.88
N HIS A 131 -9.07 -10.41 4.73
CA HIS A 131 -8.02 -9.58 5.35
C HIS A 131 -6.79 -9.42 4.46
N LEU A 132 -6.56 -10.37 3.54
CA LEU A 132 -5.37 -10.41 2.68
C LEU A 132 -5.19 -9.10 1.90
N ARG A 133 -6.27 -8.58 1.31
CA ARG A 133 -6.22 -7.35 0.51
C ARG A 133 -5.86 -6.12 1.36
N ASN A 134 -6.43 -6.03 2.56
CA ASN A 134 -6.12 -4.98 3.52
C ASN A 134 -4.61 -4.94 3.83
N ILE A 135 -4.05 -6.08 4.22
CA ILE A 135 -2.64 -6.22 4.58
C ILE A 135 -1.74 -5.82 3.40
N CYS A 136 -2.03 -6.33 2.20
CA CYS A 136 -1.23 -6.04 1.01
C CYS A 136 -1.29 -4.55 0.63
N LEU A 137 -2.48 -3.93 0.66
CA LEU A 137 -2.66 -2.52 0.32
C LEU A 137 -1.94 -1.61 1.32
N GLY A 138 -2.12 -1.87 2.63
CA GLY A 138 -1.53 -1.06 3.68
C GLY A 138 0.00 -1.14 3.69
N ASP A 139 0.55 -2.35 3.67
CA ASP A 139 2.00 -2.55 3.65
C ASP A 139 2.65 -1.94 2.40
N SER A 140 2.08 -2.20 1.21
CA SER A 140 2.61 -1.61 -0.02
C SER A 140 2.54 -0.08 -0.03
N LEU A 141 1.41 0.50 0.40
CA LEU A 141 1.27 1.96 0.46
C LEU A 141 2.27 2.58 1.44
N SER A 142 2.52 1.95 2.60
CA SER A 142 3.49 2.44 3.57
C SER A 142 4.91 2.51 2.97
N ARG A 143 5.32 1.47 2.23
CA ARG A 143 6.62 1.40 1.54
C ARG A 143 6.74 2.47 0.45
N ILE A 144 5.69 2.62 -0.37
CA ILE A 144 5.62 3.63 -1.43
C ILE A 144 5.74 5.04 -0.85
N LEU A 145 5.00 5.35 0.22
CA LEU A 145 5.05 6.66 0.89
C LEU A 145 6.43 6.94 1.48
N ARG A 146 7.05 5.95 2.15
CA ARG A 146 8.42 6.09 2.69
C ARG A 146 9.44 6.38 1.59
N PHE A 147 9.38 5.63 0.48
CA PHE A 147 10.27 5.86 -0.66
C PHE A 147 10.01 7.23 -1.33
N ALA A 148 8.75 7.68 -1.36
CA ALA A 148 8.36 9.01 -1.83
C ALA A 148 8.73 10.16 -0.86
N GLY A 149 9.49 9.88 0.20
CA GLY A 149 10.04 10.88 1.13
C GLY A 149 9.12 11.24 2.30
N ARG A 150 8.01 10.49 2.54
CA ARG A 150 7.15 10.74 3.70
C ARG A 150 7.68 9.99 4.93
N GLU A 151 7.58 10.63 6.09
CA GLU A 151 7.72 9.93 7.37
C GLU A 151 6.42 9.16 7.63
N VAL A 152 6.51 7.82 7.75
CA VAL A 152 5.33 6.96 7.90
C VAL A 152 5.46 6.12 9.16
N GLU A 153 4.44 6.22 10.02
CA GLU A 153 4.21 5.34 11.17
C GLU A 153 3.11 4.34 10.78
N VAL A 154 3.42 3.06 10.88
CA VAL A 154 2.48 1.97 10.54
C VAL A 154 1.91 1.37 11.82
N MET A 155 0.59 1.41 11.95
CA MET A 155 -0.15 0.96 13.12
C MET A 155 -1.08 -0.20 12.78
N ASN A 156 -1.13 -1.19 13.67
CA ASN A 156 -2.14 -2.24 13.69
C ASN A 156 -3.00 -2.09 14.96
N TYR A 157 -4.29 -1.85 14.79
CA TYR A 157 -5.24 -1.71 15.90
C TYR A 157 -5.77 -3.08 16.33
N ILE A 158 -5.74 -3.35 17.63
CA ILE A 158 -6.09 -4.64 18.21
C ILE A 158 -7.38 -4.49 19.03
N ASP A 159 -8.51 -4.89 18.44
CA ASP A 159 -9.80 -4.96 19.13
C ASP A 159 -9.85 -6.22 20.02
N ASP A 160 -9.30 -6.10 21.23
CA ASP A 160 -9.19 -7.17 22.21
C ASP A 160 -10.41 -7.25 23.15
N THR A 161 -11.35 -6.33 23.06
CA THR A 161 -12.55 -6.27 23.93
C THR A 161 -13.83 -6.67 23.22
N GLY A 162 -13.74 -7.25 22.02
CA GLY A 162 -14.89 -7.64 21.21
C GLY A 162 -15.51 -8.97 21.61
N ARG A 163 -16.82 -9.11 21.33
CA ARG A 163 -17.57 -10.35 21.56
C ARG A 163 -16.95 -11.57 20.87
N GLN A 164 -16.39 -11.40 19.67
CA GLN A 164 -15.79 -12.51 18.92
C GLN A 164 -14.56 -13.09 19.64
N ALA A 165 -13.74 -12.23 20.24
CA ALA A 165 -12.62 -12.69 21.07
C ALA A 165 -13.12 -13.46 22.31
N ALA A 166 -14.20 -12.99 22.95
CA ALA A 166 -14.82 -13.70 24.05
C ALA A 166 -15.36 -15.08 23.65
N GLU A 167 -16.03 -15.17 22.50
CA GLU A 167 -16.53 -16.44 21.95
C GLU A 167 -15.41 -17.43 21.69
N SER A 168 -14.30 -16.96 21.10
CA SER A 168 -13.12 -17.80 20.79
C SER A 168 -12.46 -18.35 22.06
N LEU A 169 -12.20 -17.49 23.04
CA LEU A 169 -11.59 -17.91 24.30
C LEU A 169 -12.54 -18.80 25.15
N TYR A 170 -13.83 -18.52 25.12
CA TYR A 170 -14.82 -19.37 25.78
C TYR A 170 -14.90 -20.74 25.11
N ALA A 171 -14.83 -20.81 23.77
CA ALA A 171 -14.85 -22.05 23.01
C ALA A 171 -13.72 -23.00 23.46
N LEU A 172 -12.50 -22.49 23.61
CA LEU A 172 -11.35 -23.29 24.09
C LEU A 172 -11.67 -23.90 25.47
N ARG A 173 -12.21 -23.14 26.40
CA ARG A 173 -12.56 -23.63 27.75
C ARG A 173 -13.74 -24.59 27.71
N TYR A 174 -14.79 -24.26 26.97
CA TYR A 174 -16.02 -25.05 26.88
C TYR A 174 -15.76 -26.47 26.35
N PHE A 175 -14.82 -26.60 25.40
CA PHE A 175 -14.43 -27.91 24.83
C PHE A 175 -13.18 -28.52 25.46
N GLY A 176 -12.55 -27.89 26.44
CA GLY A 176 -11.30 -28.38 27.06
C GLY A 176 -10.13 -28.41 26.09
N LEU A 177 -10.01 -27.40 25.24
CA LEU A 177 -9.02 -27.31 24.16
C LEU A 177 -7.87 -26.34 24.49
N ASP A 178 -7.40 -26.32 25.73
CA ASP A 178 -6.40 -25.36 26.23
C ASP A 178 -5.02 -25.47 25.55
N LYS A 179 -4.71 -26.60 24.93
CA LYS A 179 -3.44 -26.85 24.24
C LYS A 179 -3.67 -27.23 22.79
N ALA A 180 -3.12 -26.43 21.89
CA ALA A 180 -3.07 -26.78 20.48
C ALA A 180 -2.09 -27.94 20.25
N PRO A 181 -2.38 -28.87 19.31
CA PRO A 181 -1.40 -29.85 18.86
C PRO A 181 -0.16 -29.16 18.27
N ALA A 182 1.02 -29.74 18.47
CA ALA A 182 2.29 -29.12 18.07
C ALA A 182 2.42 -28.78 16.57
N HIS A 183 1.64 -29.46 15.71
CA HIS A 183 1.64 -29.26 14.25
C HIS A 183 0.53 -28.32 13.76
N VAL A 184 -0.31 -27.78 14.68
CA VAL A 184 -1.40 -26.88 14.34
C VAL A 184 -1.05 -25.47 14.82
N LYS A 185 -1.16 -24.49 13.95
CA LYS A 185 -0.95 -23.09 14.27
C LYS A 185 -2.05 -22.61 15.24
N TYR A 186 -1.69 -21.84 16.26
CA TYR A 186 -2.58 -21.56 17.37
C TYR A 186 -3.86 -20.83 16.99
N ASP A 187 -3.80 -19.83 16.10
CA ASP A 187 -4.97 -19.10 15.60
C ASP A 187 -5.93 -20.00 14.81
N HIS A 188 -5.42 -20.97 14.04
CA HIS A 188 -6.25 -21.99 13.37
C HIS A 188 -6.95 -22.91 14.39
N TRP A 189 -6.22 -23.34 15.42
CA TRP A 189 -6.80 -24.14 16.51
C TRP A 189 -7.95 -23.43 17.21
N VAL A 190 -7.77 -22.14 17.47
CA VAL A 190 -8.81 -21.27 18.04
C VAL A 190 -10.00 -21.13 17.07
N GLY A 191 -9.73 -20.98 15.77
CA GLY A 191 -10.75 -20.93 14.72
C GLY A 191 -11.63 -22.16 14.65
N GLU A 192 -11.03 -23.37 14.76
CA GLU A 192 -11.77 -24.62 14.84
C GLU A 192 -12.68 -24.65 16.08
N ALA A 193 -12.16 -24.25 17.24
CA ALA A 193 -12.97 -24.18 18.47
C ALA A 193 -14.14 -23.18 18.33
N TYR A 194 -13.88 -22.03 17.72
CA TYR A 194 -14.91 -21.01 17.45
C TYR A 194 -16.05 -21.57 16.57
N VAL A 195 -15.73 -22.23 15.47
CA VAL A 195 -16.73 -22.86 14.58
C VAL A 195 -17.56 -23.90 15.33
N ARG A 196 -16.90 -24.76 16.13
CA ARG A 196 -17.58 -25.78 16.95
C ARG A 196 -18.51 -25.14 17.97
N LEU A 197 -18.15 -23.98 18.56
CA LEU A 197 -19.01 -23.26 19.49
C LEU A 197 -20.29 -22.78 18.80
N HIS A 198 -20.18 -22.18 17.63
CA HIS A 198 -21.32 -21.71 16.85
C HIS A 198 -22.24 -22.87 16.44
N GLN A 199 -21.70 -24.01 16.06
CA GLN A 199 -22.47 -25.22 15.81
C GLN A 199 -23.21 -25.72 17.07
N ALA A 200 -22.55 -25.67 18.24
CA ALA A 200 -23.19 -26.04 19.50
C ALA A 200 -24.31 -25.09 19.89
N MET A 201 -24.22 -23.80 19.54
CA MET A 201 -25.29 -22.80 19.78
C MET A 201 -26.55 -22.99 18.93
N GLU A 202 -26.51 -23.84 17.90
CA GLU A 202 -27.71 -24.22 17.13
C GLU A 202 -28.68 -25.05 17.99
N ASN A 203 -28.16 -25.71 19.04
CA ASN A 203 -28.99 -26.40 20.02
C ASN A 203 -29.50 -25.40 21.07
N PRO A 204 -30.84 -25.20 21.21
CA PRO A 204 -31.44 -24.24 22.15
C PRO A 204 -31.04 -24.49 23.62
N ASP A 205 -30.89 -25.75 24.03
CA ASP A 205 -30.55 -26.10 25.41
C ASP A 205 -29.12 -25.71 25.78
N LYS A 206 -28.20 -25.75 24.82
CA LYS A 206 -26.80 -25.34 24.99
C LYS A 206 -26.62 -23.85 24.85
N LYS A 207 -27.41 -23.20 24.00
CA LYS A 207 -27.30 -21.79 23.67
C LYS A 207 -27.28 -20.88 24.87
N ALA A 208 -28.22 -21.07 25.80
CA ALA A 208 -28.34 -20.24 27.00
C ALA A 208 -27.06 -20.33 27.88
N VAL A 209 -26.55 -21.54 28.09
CA VAL A 209 -25.33 -21.76 28.87
C VAL A 209 -24.09 -21.15 28.17
N ILE A 210 -24.00 -21.31 26.86
CA ILE A 210 -22.89 -20.73 26.05
C ILE A 210 -22.95 -19.20 26.10
N GLU A 211 -24.12 -18.59 25.91
CA GLU A 211 -24.31 -17.14 25.96
C GLU A 211 -23.89 -16.56 27.32
N GLN A 212 -24.25 -17.21 28.41
CA GLN A 212 -23.82 -16.82 29.75
C GLN A 212 -22.31 -16.87 29.88
N GLY A 213 -21.64 -17.98 29.47
CA GLY A 213 -20.20 -18.14 29.55
C GLY A 213 -19.44 -17.18 28.65
N VAL A 214 -19.97 -16.84 27.47
CA VAL A 214 -19.43 -15.79 26.59
C VAL A 214 -19.53 -14.44 27.26
N GLN A 215 -20.66 -14.11 27.91
CA GLN A 215 -20.83 -12.84 28.61
C GLN A 215 -19.85 -12.69 29.78
N GLU A 216 -19.66 -13.73 30.57
CA GLU A 216 -18.66 -13.76 31.65
C GLU A 216 -17.24 -13.60 31.12
N THR A 217 -16.93 -14.23 30.00
CA THR A 217 -15.63 -14.09 29.32
C THR A 217 -15.42 -12.69 28.79
N LEU A 218 -16.45 -12.06 28.24
CA LEU A 218 -16.40 -10.67 27.76
C LEU A 218 -16.08 -9.70 28.91
N HIS A 219 -16.73 -9.82 30.05
CA HIS A 219 -16.42 -9.00 31.24
C HIS A 219 -14.95 -9.15 31.69
N ARG A 220 -14.40 -10.36 31.63
CA ARG A 220 -13.00 -10.62 31.98
C ARG A 220 -12.02 -10.03 30.94
N LEU A 221 -12.40 -10.03 29.65
CA LEU A 221 -11.65 -9.33 28.59
C LEU A 221 -11.62 -7.82 28.84
N GLU A 222 -12.80 -7.23 29.10
CA GLU A 222 -12.92 -5.81 29.43
C GLU A 222 -12.12 -5.43 30.68
N ALA A 223 -12.05 -6.33 31.68
CA ALA A 223 -11.18 -6.18 32.85
C ALA A 223 -9.69 -6.36 32.55
N GLY A 224 -9.33 -6.89 31.37
CA GLY A 224 -7.96 -7.15 30.91
C GLY A 224 -7.32 -8.39 31.49
N GLU A 225 -8.09 -9.22 32.16
CA GLU A 225 -7.58 -10.47 32.76
C GLU A 225 -7.12 -11.49 31.71
N LEU A 226 -7.69 -11.44 30.51
CA LEU A 226 -7.47 -12.41 29.42
C LEU A 226 -6.51 -11.90 28.33
N ARG A 227 -5.86 -10.76 28.54
CA ARG A 227 -4.88 -10.23 27.59
C ARG A 227 -3.78 -11.22 27.18
N PRO A 228 -3.19 -12.02 28.10
CA PRO A 228 -2.19 -13.01 27.72
C PRO A 228 -2.71 -14.09 26.77
N GLU A 229 -3.98 -14.47 26.87
CA GLU A 229 -4.62 -15.43 25.99
C GLU A 229 -4.88 -14.85 24.61
N VAL A 230 -5.37 -13.61 24.55
CA VAL A 230 -5.54 -12.86 23.29
C VAL A 230 -4.19 -12.64 22.60
N ASP A 231 -3.14 -12.33 23.36
CA ASP A 231 -1.77 -12.14 22.85
C ASP A 231 -1.25 -13.38 22.12
N LYS A 232 -1.56 -14.59 22.59
CA LYS A 232 -1.18 -15.82 21.88
C LYS A 232 -1.81 -15.93 20.49
N ILE A 233 -3.07 -15.52 20.37
CA ILE A 233 -3.76 -15.49 19.07
C ILE A 233 -3.10 -14.44 18.17
N LEU A 234 -2.87 -13.24 18.67
CA LEU A 234 -2.22 -12.16 17.95
C LEU A 234 -0.82 -12.54 17.44
N ARG A 235 0.01 -13.16 18.30
CA ARG A 235 1.35 -13.64 17.89
C ARG A 235 1.26 -14.67 16.77
N SER A 236 0.25 -15.51 16.79
CA SER A 236 0.00 -16.48 15.71
C SER A 236 -0.43 -15.79 14.42
N GLN A 237 -1.32 -14.78 14.49
CA GLN A 237 -1.70 -13.98 13.34
C GLN A 237 -0.52 -13.18 12.76
N LEU A 238 0.37 -12.63 13.61
CA LEU A 238 1.58 -11.92 13.18
C LEU A 238 2.50 -12.79 12.33
N GLN A 239 2.59 -14.11 12.58
CA GLN A 239 3.36 -15.01 11.73
C GLN A 239 2.83 -15.01 10.28
N THR A 240 1.52 -15.02 10.07
CA THR A 240 0.91 -14.90 8.73
C THR A 240 1.21 -13.53 8.11
N MET A 241 1.12 -12.46 8.89
CA MET A 241 1.43 -11.09 8.42
C MET A 241 2.89 -10.97 8.00
N TYR A 242 3.82 -11.52 8.79
CA TYR A 242 5.26 -11.54 8.49
C TYR A 242 5.57 -12.39 7.25
N ARG A 243 4.90 -13.52 7.08
CA ARG A 243 5.04 -14.34 5.87
C ARG A 243 4.60 -13.59 4.61
N LEU A 244 3.56 -12.75 4.72
CA LEU A 244 3.17 -11.81 3.67
C LEU A 244 4.18 -10.66 3.50
N GLY A 245 5.14 -10.49 4.40
CA GLY A 245 6.11 -9.38 4.39
C GLY A 245 5.60 -8.10 5.04
N ALA A 246 4.44 -8.11 5.71
CA ALA A 246 3.90 -6.93 6.38
C ALA A 246 4.49 -6.79 7.79
N GLU A 247 4.99 -5.60 8.11
CA GLU A 247 5.55 -5.23 9.41
C GLU A 247 4.94 -3.92 9.91
N TYR A 248 5.01 -3.69 11.22
CA TYR A 248 4.36 -2.57 11.90
C TYR A 248 5.34 -1.83 12.82
N ASP A 249 5.08 -0.56 13.06
CA ASP A 249 5.80 0.22 14.07
C ASP A 249 5.15 0.05 15.45
N ALA A 250 3.81 0.00 15.49
CA ALA A 250 3.05 -0.08 16.73
C ALA A 250 1.80 -0.97 16.64
N LEU A 251 1.56 -1.73 17.72
CA LEU A 251 0.30 -2.38 18.05
C LEU A 251 -0.44 -1.51 19.08
N VAL A 252 -1.66 -1.11 18.77
CA VAL A 252 -2.48 -0.31 19.68
C VAL A 252 -3.70 -1.10 20.11
N TRP A 253 -3.77 -1.45 21.40
CA TRP A 253 -4.85 -2.26 21.96
C TRP A 253 -6.02 -1.39 22.39
N GLU A 254 -7.23 -1.78 22.02
CA GLU A 254 -8.45 -1.05 22.37
C GLU A 254 -8.61 -0.92 23.88
N SER A 255 -8.32 -1.98 24.63
CA SER A 255 -8.41 -1.96 26.10
C SER A 255 -7.50 -0.89 26.73
N ASP A 256 -6.33 -0.60 26.15
CA ASP A 256 -5.44 0.42 26.67
C ASP A 256 -5.96 1.85 26.39
N ILE A 257 -6.62 2.08 25.24
CA ILE A 257 -7.28 3.35 24.90
C ILE A 257 -8.29 3.72 25.99
N VAL A 258 -9.06 2.74 26.45
CA VAL A 258 -10.07 2.95 27.49
C VAL A 258 -9.42 3.15 28.87
N ARG A 259 -8.44 2.31 29.23
CA ARG A 259 -7.79 2.33 30.56
C ARG A 259 -6.89 3.54 30.79
N GLU A 260 -6.18 4.00 29.77
CA GLU A 260 -5.34 5.21 29.87
C GLU A 260 -6.17 6.50 29.83
N GLY A 261 -7.50 6.40 29.81
CA GLY A 261 -8.41 7.53 29.95
C GLY A 261 -8.61 8.38 28.69
N LEU A 262 -8.12 7.94 27.52
CA LEU A 262 -8.28 8.69 26.28
C LEU A 262 -9.73 8.84 25.88
N LEU A 263 -10.54 7.80 26.09
CA LEU A 263 -11.98 7.87 25.85
C LEU A 263 -12.63 9.02 26.64
N GLY A 264 -12.32 9.13 27.93
CA GLY A 264 -12.83 10.21 28.76
C GLY A 264 -12.36 11.60 28.32
N GLN A 265 -11.09 11.73 27.91
CA GLN A 265 -10.55 12.97 27.37
C GLN A 265 -11.23 13.37 26.07
N ALA A 266 -11.42 12.43 25.12
CA ALA A 266 -12.11 12.68 23.85
C ALA A 266 -13.57 13.10 24.06
N MET A 267 -14.30 12.45 24.95
CA MET A 267 -15.69 12.80 25.26
C MET A 267 -15.79 14.19 25.89
N LYS A 268 -14.87 14.52 26.81
CA LYS A 268 -14.82 15.84 27.42
C LYS A 268 -14.49 16.96 26.41
N ALA A 269 -13.61 16.70 25.46
CA ALA A 269 -13.33 17.64 24.38
C ALA A 269 -14.60 17.89 23.54
N LEU A 270 -15.28 16.83 23.13
CA LEU A 270 -16.52 16.94 22.33
C LEU A 270 -17.67 17.59 23.09
N GLU A 271 -17.82 17.41 24.42
CA GLU A 271 -18.89 18.04 25.22
C GLU A 271 -18.85 19.57 25.17
N GLY A 272 -17.70 20.19 24.79
CA GLY A 272 -17.59 21.62 24.56
C GLY A 272 -18.22 22.12 23.26
N SER A 273 -18.56 21.23 22.34
CA SER A 273 -19.10 21.56 21.03
C SER A 273 -20.61 21.79 21.07
N PRO A 274 -21.15 22.79 20.32
CA PRO A 274 -22.60 23.00 20.21
C PRO A 274 -23.34 21.84 19.54
N TYR A 275 -22.65 20.93 18.88
CA TYR A 275 -23.19 19.75 18.22
C TYR A 275 -23.26 18.52 19.14
N VAL A 276 -22.85 18.64 20.41
CA VAL A 276 -22.85 17.54 21.37
C VAL A 276 -23.75 17.88 22.56
N SER A 277 -24.63 16.99 22.93
CA SER A 277 -25.62 17.23 23.98
C SER A 277 -25.95 15.97 24.79
N ARG A 278 -26.56 16.19 25.96
CA ARG A 278 -27.21 15.14 26.78
C ARG A 278 -28.71 15.45 26.90
N PRO A 279 -29.56 14.96 25.98
CA PRO A 279 -31.01 15.18 26.06
C PRO A 279 -31.59 14.62 27.37
N THR A 280 -32.49 15.36 27.98
CA THR A 280 -33.21 14.91 29.20
C THR A 280 -34.46 14.14 28.88
N GLU A 281 -34.99 14.25 27.66
CA GLU A 281 -36.22 13.64 27.19
C GLU A 281 -36.08 13.03 25.80
N GLY A 282 -37.02 12.18 25.41
CA GLY A 282 -37.07 11.59 24.07
C GLY A 282 -36.20 10.35 23.89
N LYS A 283 -35.97 9.95 22.64
CA LYS A 283 -35.26 8.73 22.23
C LYS A 283 -33.84 8.58 22.83
N TYR A 284 -33.17 9.69 23.06
CA TYR A 284 -31.79 9.73 23.50
C TYR A 284 -31.61 10.23 24.93
N ALA A 285 -32.67 10.22 25.73
CA ALA A 285 -32.62 10.71 27.10
C ALA A 285 -31.50 10.07 27.91
N GLY A 286 -30.64 10.91 28.55
CA GLY A 286 -29.51 10.50 29.37
C GLY A 286 -28.25 10.06 28.62
N ALA A 287 -28.30 9.90 27.31
CA ALA A 287 -27.13 9.56 26.49
C ALA A 287 -26.31 10.80 26.11
N LEU A 288 -25.02 10.65 25.90
CA LEU A 288 -24.19 11.65 25.22
C LEU A 288 -24.33 11.43 23.71
N VAL A 289 -24.80 12.46 22.99
CA VAL A 289 -25.16 12.37 21.59
C VAL A 289 -24.45 13.45 20.79
N MET A 290 -23.93 13.08 19.62
CA MET A 290 -23.33 13.98 18.64
C MET A 290 -24.27 14.15 17.45
N ASP A 291 -24.62 15.40 17.12
CA ASP A 291 -25.37 15.76 15.92
C ASP A 291 -24.41 15.91 14.74
N THR A 292 -24.54 15.04 13.76
CA THR A 292 -23.71 15.03 12.55
C THR A 292 -24.38 15.67 11.35
N SER A 293 -25.56 16.26 11.49
CA SER A 293 -26.38 16.78 10.39
C SER A 293 -25.67 17.84 9.53
N ALA A 294 -24.85 18.69 10.17
CA ALA A 294 -24.07 19.72 9.49
C ALA A 294 -22.90 19.17 8.66
N PHE A 295 -22.43 17.97 8.95
CA PHE A 295 -21.19 17.39 8.41
C PHE A 295 -21.44 16.18 7.52
N ILE A 296 -22.51 15.45 7.74
CA ILE A 296 -22.89 14.25 6.97
C ILE A 296 -24.34 14.44 6.48
N PRO A 297 -24.53 15.01 5.29
CA PRO A 297 -25.88 15.25 4.77
C PRO A 297 -26.58 13.94 4.38
N GLY A 298 -27.93 13.94 4.48
CA GLY A 298 -28.78 12.86 3.97
C GLY A 298 -28.95 11.65 4.90
N LEU A 299 -28.53 11.75 6.16
CA LEU A 299 -28.82 10.72 7.17
C LEU A 299 -30.29 10.84 7.62
N GLU A 300 -30.97 9.70 7.70
CA GLU A 300 -32.32 9.62 8.27
C GLU A 300 -32.33 9.99 9.76
N ASP A 301 -31.31 9.55 10.49
CA ASP A 301 -31.05 9.91 11.88
C ASP A 301 -29.61 10.43 12.01
N PRO A 302 -29.41 11.74 12.14
CA PRO A 302 -28.08 12.33 12.25
C PRO A 302 -27.49 12.28 13.66
N TYR A 303 -28.27 11.82 14.65
CA TYR A 303 -27.85 11.77 16.05
C TYR A 303 -27.12 10.47 16.37
N LEU A 304 -25.85 10.59 16.72
CA LEU A 304 -25.00 9.46 17.06
C LEU A 304 -24.79 9.36 18.57
N VAL A 305 -25.13 8.22 19.15
CA VAL A 305 -24.85 7.94 20.57
C VAL A 305 -23.37 7.63 20.76
N LEU A 306 -22.69 8.43 21.59
CA LEU A 306 -21.31 8.22 22.02
C LEU A 306 -21.25 7.42 23.33
N ILE A 307 -21.99 7.90 24.35
CA ILE A 307 -22.14 7.21 25.63
C ILE A 307 -23.64 6.92 25.84
N ARG A 308 -23.98 5.69 26.11
CA ARG A 308 -25.37 5.27 26.38
C ARG A 308 -25.85 5.81 27.72
N SER A 309 -27.14 5.85 27.92
CA SER A 309 -27.76 6.31 29.17
C SER A 309 -27.31 5.51 30.41
N ASN A 310 -26.87 4.27 30.23
CA ASN A 310 -26.30 3.44 31.30
C ASN A 310 -24.81 3.69 31.57
N GLY A 311 -24.20 4.68 30.89
CA GLY A 311 -22.79 5.04 31.06
C GLY A 311 -21.81 4.23 30.18
N THR A 312 -22.27 3.25 29.40
CA THR A 312 -21.38 2.46 28.53
C THR A 312 -21.07 3.20 27.21
N SER A 313 -19.82 3.16 26.78
CA SER A 313 -19.38 3.72 25.49
C SER A 313 -19.85 2.87 24.30
N THR A 314 -19.96 3.53 23.14
CA THR A 314 -20.12 2.85 21.85
C THR A 314 -18.76 2.57 21.22
N TYR A 315 -18.71 1.70 20.22
CA TYR A 315 -17.49 1.49 19.42
C TYR A 315 -17.01 2.79 18.77
N THR A 316 -17.94 3.58 18.23
CA THR A 316 -17.63 4.87 17.60
C THR A 316 -16.94 5.85 18.56
N ALA A 317 -17.33 5.88 19.83
CA ALA A 317 -16.65 6.72 20.82
C ALA A 317 -15.18 6.32 21.03
N LYS A 318 -14.88 5.03 21.00
CA LYS A 318 -13.50 4.50 21.09
C LYS A 318 -12.70 4.84 19.84
N ASP A 319 -13.31 4.69 18.66
CA ASP A 319 -12.70 5.04 17.37
C ASP A 319 -12.37 6.53 17.28
N ILE A 320 -13.25 7.39 17.81
CA ILE A 320 -13.01 8.84 17.91
C ILE A 320 -11.83 9.13 18.83
N ALA A 321 -11.77 8.50 20.00
CA ALA A 321 -10.66 8.69 20.92
C ALA A 321 -9.32 8.28 20.30
N LEU A 322 -9.29 7.15 19.58
CA LEU A 322 -8.14 6.70 18.83
C LEU A 322 -7.75 7.71 17.74
N GLN A 323 -8.72 8.20 16.95
CA GLN A 323 -8.45 9.17 15.89
C GLN A 323 -7.91 10.50 16.44
N PHE A 324 -8.43 10.97 17.57
CA PHE A 324 -7.93 12.18 18.22
C PHE A 324 -6.47 12.00 18.67
N TRP A 325 -6.11 10.85 19.23
CA TRP A 325 -4.73 10.55 19.56
C TRP A 325 -3.84 10.44 18.30
N LYS A 326 -4.28 9.78 17.25
CA LYS A 326 -3.55 9.70 15.97
C LYS A 326 -3.18 11.09 15.43
N MET A 327 -4.09 12.07 15.60
CA MET A 327 -3.92 13.43 15.10
C MET A 327 -3.31 14.40 16.15
N GLY A 328 -2.86 13.89 17.30
CA GLY A 328 -2.19 14.68 18.33
C GLY A 328 -3.10 15.59 19.17
N LEU A 329 -4.41 15.34 19.17
CA LEU A 329 -5.34 16.05 20.04
C LEU A 329 -5.36 15.47 21.47
N LEU A 330 -4.93 14.23 21.63
CA LEU A 330 -4.80 13.54 22.90
C LEU A 330 -3.40 12.97 23.05
N GLU A 331 -2.94 12.87 24.29
CA GLU A 331 -1.64 12.33 24.66
C GLU A 331 -1.79 11.31 25.80
N GLY A 332 -0.69 10.59 26.09
CA GLY A 332 -0.60 9.77 27.30
C GLY A 332 -0.60 8.27 27.08
N ILE A 333 -0.75 7.79 25.84
CA ILE A 333 -0.57 6.35 25.54
C ILE A 333 0.89 5.96 25.78
N LYS A 334 1.07 4.87 26.51
CA LYS A 334 2.38 4.32 26.84
C LYS A 334 2.65 3.06 26.04
N PHE A 335 3.93 2.84 25.70
CA PHE A 335 4.37 1.72 24.89
C PHE A 335 5.50 0.95 25.57
N VAL A 336 5.60 -0.32 25.25
CA VAL A 336 6.72 -1.23 25.54
C VAL A 336 7.23 -1.83 24.25
N GLU A 337 8.49 -2.25 24.23
CA GLU A 337 9.00 -3.12 23.16
C GLU A 337 8.27 -4.47 23.26
N TYR A 338 7.73 -4.92 22.12
CA TYR A 338 6.89 -6.11 22.04
C TYR A 338 7.60 -7.30 21.40
N ASP A 339 8.26 -7.06 20.26
CA ASP A 339 8.95 -8.11 19.51
C ASP A 339 10.01 -7.51 18.56
N THR A 340 10.86 -8.38 17.99
CA THR A 340 11.73 -8.06 16.87
C THR A 340 11.18 -8.75 15.63
N GLN A 341 10.90 -7.96 14.59
CA GLN A 341 10.29 -8.42 13.35
C GLN A 341 11.32 -9.05 12.40
N PRO A 342 10.91 -9.76 11.33
CA PRO A 342 11.83 -10.44 10.41
C PRO A 342 12.90 -9.51 9.77
N SER A 343 12.59 -8.23 9.54
CA SER A 343 13.55 -7.23 9.05
C SER A 343 14.62 -6.83 10.08
N GLY A 344 14.45 -7.23 11.35
CA GLY A 344 15.21 -6.74 12.50
C GLY A 344 14.65 -5.46 13.12
N ALA A 345 13.59 -4.87 12.56
CA ALA A 345 12.92 -3.72 13.14
C ALA A 345 12.18 -4.10 14.44
N ARG A 346 12.17 -3.18 15.39
CA ARG A 346 11.43 -3.38 16.65
C ARG A 346 9.96 -3.09 16.44
N LEU A 347 9.12 -3.93 17.03
CA LEU A 347 7.68 -3.72 17.16
C LEU A 347 7.36 -3.27 18.57
N TYR A 348 6.58 -2.20 18.70
CA TYR A 348 6.12 -1.70 19.98
C TYR A 348 4.63 -2.01 20.19
N SER A 349 4.21 -2.07 21.44
CA SER A 349 2.81 -2.31 21.79
C SER A 349 2.39 -1.37 22.91
N THR A 350 1.16 -0.88 22.87
CA THR A 350 0.60 -0.17 24.02
C THR A 350 0.59 -1.08 25.24
N HIS A 351 0.89 -0.49 26.40
CA HIS A 351 0.89 -1.19 27.68
C HIS A 351 0.83 -0.21 28.86
N PRO A 352 -0.01 -0.44 29.89
CA PRO A 352 -0.16 0.49 31.01
C PRO A 352 1.14 0.74 31.81
N ASN A 353 2.04 -0.24 31.85
CA ASN A 353 3.34 -0.12 32.52
C ASN A 353 4.48 0.36 31.60
N GLY A 354 4.16 0.86 30.40
CA GLY A 354 5.12 1.37 29.45
C GLY A 354 5.55 2.81 29.70
N THR A 355 6.20 3.40 28.72
CA THR A 355 6.58 4.81 28.66
C THR A 355 5.92 5.51 27.50
N VAL A 356 5.68 6.82 27.62
CA VAL A 356 5.20 7.64 26.50
C VAL A 356 6.30 7.68 25.43
N MET A 357 5.94 7.35 24.20
CA MET A 357 6.84 7.31 23.05
C MET A 357 6.29 8.21 21.93
N PRO A 358 7.10 8.64 20.95
CA PRO A 358 6.68 9.57 19.90
C PRO A 358 5.80 8.90 18.82
N PHE A 359 4.86 8.06 19.24
CA PHE A 359 3.82 7.50 18.38
C PHE A 359 2.58 8.39 18.36
N GLY A 360 1.77 8.29 17.31
CA GLY A 360 0.64 9.20 17.12
C GLY A 360 1.09 10.62 16.73
N GLY A 361 0.22 11.62 16.93
CA GLY A 361 0.52 13.02 16.63
C GLY A 361 0.87 13.26 15.16
N ALA A 362 0.21 12.57 14.24
CA ALA A 362 0.45 12.68 12.81
C ALA A 362 -0.26 13.89 12.19
N SER A 363 0.32 14.43 11.14
CA SER A 363 -0.28 15.51 10.35
C SER A 363 -1.27 15.00 9.29
N GLU A 364 -1.25 13.70 9.01
CA GLU A 364 -2.15 13.01 8.07
C GLU A 364 -2.39 11.59 8.57
N THR A 365 -3.61 11.09 8.47
CA THR A 365 -3.93 9.70 8.77
C THR A 365 -4.49 8.98 7.54
N ILE A 366 -4.12 7.73 7.37
CA ILE A 366 -4.63 6.84 6.34
C ILE A 366 -5.14 5.57 7.02
N ASN A 367 -6.43 5.27 6.87
CA ASN A 367 -7.04 4.05 7.36
C ASN A 367 -7.39 3.14 6.17
N VAL A 368 -6.83 1.93 6.15
CA VAL A 368 -7.14 0.91 5.12
C VAL A 368 -8.30 0.05 5.62
N VAL A 369 -9.45 0.15 4.96
CA VAL A 369 -10.70 -0.42 5.47
C VAL A 369 -11.54 -1.07 4.38
N ASP A 370 -12.35 -2.04 4.76
CA ASP A 370 -13.40 -2.58 3.89
C ASP A 370 -14.43 -1.48 3.55
N ALA A 371 -14.87 -1.42 2.29
CA ALA A 371 -15.81 -0.40 1.81
C ALA A 371 -17.10 -0.31 2.64
N ARG A 372 -17.51 -1.42 3.27
CA ARG A 372 -18.67 -1.46 4.17
C ARG A 372 -18.49 -0.65 5.46
N GLN A 373 -17.24 -0.34 5.86
CA GLN A 373 -16.92 0.47 7.05
C GLN A 373 -16.78 1.96 6.74
N SER A 374 -16.92 2.38 5.49
CA SER A 374 -16.69 3.77 5.07
C SER A 374 -17.59 4.76 5.81
N HIS A 375 -18.84 4.40 6.12
CA HIS A 375 -19.74 5.26 6.88
C HIS A 375 -19.26 5.49 8.32
N ALA A 376 -18.85 4.45 9.03
CA ALA A 376 -18.34 4.58 10.40
C ALA A 376 -17.12 5.51 10.46
N LEU A 377 -16.20 5.39 9.50
CA LEU A 377 -15.04 6.26 9.42
C LEU A 377 -15.39 7.70 9.03
N ARG A 378 -16.42 7.92 8.19
CA ARG A 378 -16.90 9.28 7.92
C ARG A 378 -17.44 9.96 9.18
N VAL A 379 -18.08 9.19 10.07
CA VAL A 379 -18.51 9.68 11.38
C VAL A 379 -17.31 10.05 12.26
N VAL A 380 -16.28 9.22 12.29
CA VAL A 380 -15.03 9.53 13.02
C VAL A 380 -14.36 10.79 12.47
N GLN A 381 -14.31 10.96 11.16
CA GLN A 381 -13.81 12.19 10.53
C GLN A 381 -14.68 13.41 10.92
N ALA A 382 -16.02 13.27 10.90
CA ALA A 382 -16.93 14.34 11.29
C ALA A 382 -16.74 14.78 12.76
N SER A 383 -16.27 13.89 13.65
CA SER A 383 -15.97 14.27 15.04
C SER A 383 -14.85 15.30 15.16
N LEU A 384 -13.89 15.32 14.23
CA LEU A 384 -12.88 16.37 14.14
C LEU A 384 -13.49 17.70 13.69
N GLU A 385 -14.45 17.65 12.76
CA GLU A 385 -15.18 18.85 12.32
C GLU A 385 -16.04 19.40 13.47
N VAL A 386 -16.68 18.52 14.26
CA VAL A 386 -17.44 18.85 15.48
C VAL A 386 -16.55 19.51 16.53
N GLU A 387 -15.29 19.06 16.70
CA GLU A 387 -14.28 19.66 17.57
C GLU A 387 -13.72 20.98 17.02
N GLY A 388 -14.14 21.40 15.81
CA GLY A 388 -13.64 22.61 15.14
C GLY A 388 -12.30 22.43 14.44
N ARG A 389 -11.83 21.19 14.25
CA ARG A 389 -10.55 20.86 13.61
C ARG A 389 -10.76 20.43 12.17
N HIS A 390 -11.33 21.35 11.37
CA HIS A 390 -11.52 21.13 9.92
C HIS A 390 -10.19 20.87 9.20
N ASP A 391 -9.10 21.52 9.64
CA ASP A 391 -7.75 21.35 9.14
C ASP A 391 -7.26 19.89 9.25
N LEU A 392 -7.61 19.19 10.32
CA LEU A 392 -7.27 17.80 10.56
C LEU A 392 -8.26 16.85 9.85
N ALA A 393 -9.55 17.19 9.83
CA ALA A 393 -10.56 16.38 9.16
C ALA A 393 -10.24 16.18 7.67
N GLU A 394 -9.76 17.22 6.98
CA GLU A 394 -9.30 17.15 5.59
C GLU A 394 -8.07 16.27 5.37
N LYS A 395 -7.30 15.99 6.43
CA LYS A 395 -6.10 15.13 6.40
C LYS A 395 -6.38 13.68 6.78
N CYS A 396 -7.65 13.30 7.00
CA CYS A 396 -8.06 11.93 7.20
C CYS A 396 -8.41 11.29 5.86
N PHE A 397 -7.64 10.31 5.44
CA PHE A 397 -7.90 9.56 4.21
C PHE A 397 -8.34 8.13 4.53
N HIS A 398 -9.41 7.68 3.90
CA HIS A 398 -9.89 6.30 4.00
C HIS A 398 -9.62 5.57 2.68
N LEU A 399 -8.67 4.64 2.71
CA LEU A 399 -8.43 3.73 1.59
C LEU A 399 -9.43 2.58 1.69
N ALA A 400 -10.63 2.82 1.15
CA ALA A 400 -11.68 1.82 1.11
C ALA A 400 -11.43 0.82 -0.03
N TYR A 401 -11.52 -0.48 0.27
CA TYR A 401 -11.33 -1.53 -0.71
C TYR A 401 -12.54 -2.46 -0.79
N GLU A 402 -12.78 -3.00 -2.00
CA GLU A 402 -13.84 -3.96 -2.27
C GLU A 402 -13.41 -5.39 -1.96
N THR A 403 -14.39 -6.25 -1.80
CA THR A 403 -14.25 -7.66 -1.41
C THR A 403 -13.41 -8.47 -2.40
N VAL A 404 -12.80 -9.54 -1.89
CA VAL A 404 -12.07 -10.55 -2.67
C VAL A 404 -12.92 -11.81 -2.75
N LEU A 405 -13.15 -12.28 -3.98
CA LEU A 405 -13.66 -13.63 -4.25
C LEU A 405 -12.47 -14.58 -4.43
N LEU A 406 -12.64 -15.84 -4.07
CA LEU A 406 -11.70 -16.92 -4.32
C LEU A 406 -12.34 -17.93 -5.26
N GLU A 407 -11.76 -18.12 -6.46
CA GLU A 407 -12.27 -19.03 -7.50
C GLU A 407 -13.77 -18.80 -7.77
N GLY A 408 -14.20 -17.54 -7.88
CA GLY A 408 -15.56 -17.14 -8.13
C GLY A 408 -16.52 -17.26 -6.94
N LYS A 409 -16.03 -17.65 -5.76
CA LYS A 409 -16.85 -17.86 -4.56
C LYS A 409 -16.67 -16.74 -3.54
N GLN A 410 -17.77 -16.24 -3.00
CA GLN A 410 -17.74 -15.31 -1.87
C GLN A 410 -17.50 -16.06 -0.56
N MET A 411 -16.55 -15.57 0.23
CA MET A 411 -16.26 -16.13 1.55
C MET A 411 -17.30 -15.67 2.59
N SER A 412 -17.69 -16.57 3.47
CA SER A 412 -18.64 -16.28 4.56
C SER A 412 -18.18 -16.94 5.86
N GLY A 413 -17.65 -16.12 6.78
CA GLY A 413 -17.17 -16.59 8.08
C GLY A 413 -18.24 -17.24 8.95
N ARG A 414 -19.51 -16.80 8.82
CA ARG A 414 -20.65 -17.36 9.57
C ARG A 414 -21.10 -18.74 9.06
N LYS A 415 -20.81 -19.08 7.82
CA LYS A 415 -21.20 -20.35 7.17
C LYS A 415 -20.09 -21.39 7.15
N GLY A 416 -18.94 -21.14 7.78
CA GLY A 416 -17.79 -22.06 7.80
C GLY A 416 -17.09 -22.24 6.43
N ILE A 417 -17.42 -21.41 5.42
CA ILE A 417 -16.77 -21.42 4.11
C ILE A 417 -15.77 -20.27 4.10
N VAL A 418 -14.69 -20.44 4.83
CA VAL A 418 -13.61 -19.46 4.90
C VAL A 418 -12.30 -20.18 4.57
N VAL A 419 -11.56 -19.64 3.62
CA VAL A 419 -10.20 -20.08 3.35
C VAL A 419 -9.25 -19.11 4.04
N SER A 420 -8.33 -19.64 4.84
CA SER A 420 -7.34 -18.81 5.54
C SER A 420 -6.30 -18.24 4.58
N VAL A 421 -5.65 -17.17 4.98
CA VAL A 421 -4.53 -16.57 4.22
C VAL A 421 -3.38 -17.58 4.10
N ASP A 422 -3.12 -18.36 5.16
CA ASP A 422 -2.08 -19.39 5.15
C ASP A 422 -2.38 -20.45 4.09
N GLU A 423 -3.62 -20.97 4.01
CA GLU A 423 -4.02 -21.97 3.00
C GLU A 423 -3.89 -21.41 1.57
N VAL A 424 -4.22 -20.14 1.34
CA VAL A 424 -4.04 -19.52 0.01
C VAL A 424 -2.58 -19.46 -0.37
N MET A 425 -1.71 -19.07 0.55
CA MET A 425 -0.26 -19.03 0.30
C MET A 425 0.31 -20.44 0.09
N ASP A 426 -0.05 -21.39 0.94
CA ASP A 426 0.43 -22.77 0.86
C ASP A 426 0.06 -23.42 -0.47
N GLU A 427 -1.16 -23.24 -0.95
CA GLU A 427 -1.60 -23.76 -2.24
C GLU A 427 -0.87 -23.08 -3.41
N ALA A 428 -0.65 -21.77 -3.34
CA ALA A 428 0.13 -21.06 -4.35
C ALA A 428 1.58 -21.57 -4.40
N VAL A 429 2.23 -21.68 -3.25
CA VAL A 429 3.61 -22.20 -3.13
C VAL A 429 3.71 -23.64 -3.63
N ARG A 430 2.78 -24.51 -3.24
CA ARG A 430 2.72 -25.90 -3.69
C ARG A 430 2.62 -26.03 -5.22
N ARG A 431 1.78 -25.18 -5.85
CA ARG A 431 1.65 -25.17 -7.33
C ARG A 431 2.93 -24.70 -8.01
N VAL A 432 3.56 -23.65 -7.48
CA VAL A 432 4.83 -23.13 -8.02
C VAL A 432 5.94 -24.17 -7.88
N LEU A 433 6.05 -24.81 -6.71
CA LEU A 433 7.05 -25.86 -6.47
C LEU A 433 6.93 -27.01 -7.49
N LYS A 434 5.70 -27.40 -7.80
CA LYS A 434 5.45 -28.41 -8.83
C LYS A 434 5.96 -27.95 -10.21
N VAL A 435 5.70 -26.69 -10.59
CA VAL A 435 6.17 -26.13 -11.87
C VAL A 435 7.70 -26.08 -11.90
N ILE A 436 8.35 -25.69 -10.81
CA ILE A 436 9.82 -25.67 -10.72
C ILE A 436 10.36 -27.09 -10.92
N ALA A 437 9.82 -28.08 -10.22
CA ALA A 437 10.24 -29.47 -10.35
C ALA A 437 10.12 -30.03 -11.78
N GLU A 438 9.10 -29.59 -12.53
CA GLU A 438 8.88 -29.99 -13.92
C GLU A 438 9.75 -29.24 -14.94
N LYS A 439 10.00 -27.93 -14.72
CA LYS A 439 10.66 -27.06 -15.70
C LYS A 439 12.14 -26.82 -15.43
N ASN A 440 12.55 -26.82 -14.16
CA ASN A 440 13.91 -26.59 -13.72
C ASN A 440 14.26 -27.53 -12.54
N PRO A 441 14.36 -28.86 -12.79
CA PRO A 441 14.60 -29.86 -11.73
C PRO A 441 15.91 -29.66 -10.97
N ASP A 442 16.90 -28.99 -11.58
CA ASP A 442 18.20 -28.69 -11.00
C ASP A 442 18.24 -27.29 -10.32
N HIS A 443 17.09 -26.73 -9.99
CA HIS A 443 17.04 -25.43 -9.32
C HIS A 443 17.78 -25.49 -7.96
N PRO A 444 18.69 -24.52 -7.64
CA PRO A 444 19.53 -24.58 -6.44
C PRO A 444 18.75 -24.47 -5.12
N SER A 445 17.61 -23.81 -5.10
CA SER A 445 16.77 -23.58 -3.91
C SER A 445 15.28 -23.55 -4.31
N PRO A 446 14.69 -24.69 -4.69
CA PRO A 446 13.34 -24.73 -5.26
C PRO A 446 12.25 -24.30 -4.27
N GLU A 447 12.39 -24.67 -2.99
CA GLU A 447 11.43 -24.31 -1.93
C GLU A 447 11.43 -22.80 -1.67
N GLU A 448 12.60 -22.18 -1.57
CA GLU A 448 12.72 -20.74 -1.38
C GLU A 448 12.15 -19.95 -2.59
N ALA A 449 12.49 -20.38 -3.80
CA ALA A 449 11.96 -19.78 -5.01
C ALA A 449 10.43 -19.94 -5.08
N ALA A 450 9.90 -21.12 -4.73
CA ALA A 450 8.45 -21.36 -4.71
C ALA A 450 7.73 -20.46 -3.69
N GLU A 451 8.32 -20.25 -2.51
CA GLU A 451 7.78 -19.33 -1.50
C GLU A 451 7.78 -17.88 -2.03
N GLN A 452 8.91 -17.39 -2.55
CA GLN A 452 9.03 -16.04 -3.10
C GLN A 452 8.07 -15.77 -4.26
N ILE A 453 7.91 -16.74 -5.16
CA ILE A 453 7.03 -16.62 -6.33
C ILE A 453 5.57 -16.78 -5.92
N GLY A 454 5.23 -17.79 -5.13
CA GLY A 454 3.87 -18.10 -4.72
C GLY A 454 3.25 -16.99 -3.87
N VAL A 455 3.93 -16.57 -2.83
CA VAL A 455 3.49 -15.45 -1.98
C VAL A 455 3.48 -14.14 -2.77
N GLY A 456 4.48 -13.91 -3.62
CA GLY A 456 4.53 -12.75 -4.51
C GLY A 456 3.35 -12.68 -5.47
N ALA A 457 2.95 -13.80 -6.06
CA ALA A 457 1.78 -13.89 -6.95
C ALA A 457 0.47 -13.56 -6.21
N VAL A 458 0.30 -14.07 -5.00
CA VAL A 458 -0.86 -13.76 -4.14
C VAL A 458 -0.91 -12.27 -3.82
N ARG A 459 0.20 -11.68 -3.37
CA ARG A 459 0.27 -10.23 -3.08
C ARG A 459 -0.02 -9.39 -4.31
N PHE A 460 0.62 -9.68 -5.44
CA PHE A 460 0.45 -8.91 -6.68
C PHE A 460 -1.00 -8.92 -7.16
N ALA A 461 -1.70 -10.06 -7.08
CA ALA A 461 -3.11 -10.18 -7.42
C ALA A 461 -3.99 -9.23 -6.58
N MET A 462 -3.63 -8.96 -5.31
CA MET A 462 -4.34 -8.01 -4.44
C MET A 462 -4.05 -6.55 -4.79
N LEU A 463 -2.89 -6.26 -5.40
CA LEU A 463 -2.38 -4.90 -5.61
C LEU A 463 -2.57 -4.37 -7.03
N LYS A 464 -2.64 -5.24 -8.05
CA LYS A 464 -2.70 -4.81 -9.46
C LYS A 464 -4.00 -4.10 -9.85
N THR A 465 -5.05 -4.27 -9.05
CA THR A 465 -6.38 -3.72 -9.30
C THR A 465 -6.68 -2.57 -8.35
N GLU A 466 -7.30 -1.51 -8.86
CA GLU A 466 -7.76 -0.37 -8.06
C GLU A 466 -8.56 -0.84 -6.84
N ALA A 467 -8.33 -0.23 -5.66
CA ALA A 467 -8.93 -0.66 -4.40
C ALA A 467 -10.47 -0.75 -4.45
N LYS A 468 -11.12 0.18 -5.14
CA LYS A 468 -12.58 0.26 -5.29
C LYS A 468 -13.20 -0.78 -6.21
N LYS A 469 -12.40 -1.65 -6.84
CA LYS A 469 -12.88 -2.73 -7.71
C LYS A 469 -12.77 -4.07 -6.98
N GLN A 470 -13.80 -4.91 -7.12
CA GLN A 470 -13.77 -6.28 -6.61
C GLN A 470 -12.70 -7.11 -7.32
N ILE A 471 -12.09 -8.04 -6.61
CA ILE A 471 -11.12 -9.01 -7.14
C ILE A 471 -11.74 -10.40 -7.09
N ASP A 472 -11.59 -11.15 -8.18
CA ASP A 472 -11.74 -12.61 -8.18
C ASP A 472 -10.34 -13.24 -8.28
N PHE A 473 -9.82 -13.72 -7.15
CA PHE A 473 -8.52 -14.37 -7.11
C PHE A 473 -8.63 -15.79 -7.66
N ARG A 474 -7.85 -16.08 -8.70
CA ARG A 474 -7.74 -17.39 -9.34
C ARG A 474 -6.28 -17.80 -9.41
N TYR A 475 -5.96 -18.96 -8.88
CA TYR A 475 -4.59 -19.47 -8.84
C TYR A 475 -3.96 -19.57 -10.23
N ASP A 476 -4.67 -20.12 -11.21
CA ASP A 476 -4.12 -20.31 -12.55
C ASP A 476 -3.77 -18.99 -13.23
N GLN A 477 -4.53 -17.94 -12.97
CA GLN A 477 -4.25 -16.60 -13.48
C GLN A 477 -3.12 -15.92 -12.71
N ALA A 478 -3.13 -15.99 -11.38
CA ALA A 478 -2.16 -15.30 -10.53
C ALA A 478 -0.74 -15.89 -10.66
N LEU A 479 -0.63 -17.20 -10.88
CA LEU A 479 0.63 -17.94 -10.98
C LEU A 479 1.19 -18.03 -12.40
N SER A 480 0.52 -17.45 -13.40
CA SER A 480 1.00 -17.44 -14.78
C SER A 480 2.31 -16.63 -14.89
N PHE A 481 3.25 -17.14 -15.69
CA PHE A 481 4.47 -16.45 -16.07
C PHE A 481 4.28 -15.50 -17.27
N GLU A 482 3.06 -15.36 -17.74
CA GLU A 482 2.66 -14.49 -18.84
C GLU A 482 1.49 -13.60 -18.40
N GLY A 483 1.37 -12.44 -19.02
CA GLY A 483 0.30 -11.47 -18.74
C GLY A 483 0.52 -10.67 -17.46
N ASP A 484 -0.57 -10.21 -16.84
CA ASP A 484 -0.57 -9.24 -15.75
C ASP A 484 -0.38 -9.91 -14.38
N THR A 485 0.81 -10.45 -14.12
CA THR A 485 1.11 -11.24 -12.92
C THR A 485 2.41 -10.83 -12.23
N GLY A 486 2.51 -11.11 -10.92
CA GLY A 486 3.75 -10.96 -10.17
C GLY A 486 4.89 -11.82 -10.71
N PRO A 487 4.66 -13.13 -10.97
CA PRO A 487 5.66 -14.00 -11.57
C PRO A 487 6.24 -13.50 -12.90
N TYR A 488 5.44 -12.82 -13.74
CA TYR A 488 5.92 -12.22 -14.97
C TYR A 488 7.00 -11.14 -14.72
N ILE A 489 6.78 -10.28 -13.72
CA ILE A 489 7.74 -9.23 -13.33
C ILE A 489 8.98 -9.86 -12.68
N GLN A 490 8.79 -10.84 -11.79
CA GLN A 490 9.88 -11.57 -11.15
C GLN A 490 10.75 -12.31 -12.17
N TYR A 491 10.14 -12.90 -13.19
CA TYR A 491 10.85 -13.53 -14.30
C TYR A 491 11.69 -12.53 -15.11
N ALA A 492 11.16 -11.34 -15.39
CA ALA A 492 11.91 -10.27 -16.04
C ALA A 492 13.17 -9.89 -15.23
N TYR A 493 13.05 -9.79 -13.92
CA TYR A 493 14.17 -9.54 -12.99
C TYR A 493 15.20 -10.67 -13.01
N ALA A 494 14.77 -11.92 -12.85
CA ALA A 494 15.67 -13.08 -12.84
C ALA A 494 16.43 -13.24 -14.18
N ARG A 495 15.74 -13.02 -15.31
CA ARG A 495 16.33 -13.06 -16.65
C ARG A 495 17.40 -11.98 -16.84
N ALA A 496 17.15 -10.75 -16.39
CA ALA A 496 18.15 -9.69 -16.41
C ALA A 496 19.39 -10.08 -15.58
N GLY A 497 19.19 -10.67 -14.40
CA GLY A 497 20.25 -11.21 -13.55
C GLY A 497 21.08 -12.30 -14.23
N SER A 498 20.44 -13.22 -14.96
CA SER A 498 21.14 -14.26 -15.73
C SER A 498 22.08 -13.70 -16.81
N ILE A 499 21.65 -12.62 -17.48
CA ILE A 499 22.50 -11.93 -18.48
C ILE A 499 23.73 -11.31 -17.82
N LEU A 500 23.54 -10.65 -16.67
CA LEU A 500 24.65 -10.02 -15.94
C LEU A 500 25.66 -11.05 -15.41
N ARG A 501 25.20 -12.19 -14.89
CA ARG A 501 26.09 -13.30 -14.48
C ARG A 501 26.92 -13.82 -15.65
N LYS A 502 26.30 -14.05 -16.82
CA LYS A 502 27.02 -14.47 -18.03
C LYS A 502 28.01 -13.41 -18.52
N ALA A 503 27.69 -12.11 -18.39
CA ALA A 503 28.60 -11.03 -18.72
C ALA A 503 29.84 -11.01 -17.81
N ASP A 504 29.64 -11.31 -16.52
CA ASP A 504 30.73 -11.42 -15.54
C ASP A 504 31.63 -12.62 -15.84
N GLU A 505 31.06 -13.79 -16.11
CA GLU A 505 31.76 -15.01 -16.52
C GLU A 505 32.61 -14.79 -17.80
N GLN A 506 32.15 -13.93 -18.73
CA GLN A 506 32.84 -13.58 -19.95
C GLN A 506 33.83 -12.41 -19.79
N GLY A 507 33.91 -11.81 -18.60
CA GLY A 507 34.78 -10.67 -18.32
C GLY A 507 34.38 -9.36 -19.02
N VAL A 508 33.14 -9.21 -19.45
CA VAL A 508 32.61 -8.02 -20.16
C VAL A 508 31.66 -7.15 -19.33
N LEU A 509 31.40 -7.52 -18.07
CA LEU A 509 30.42 -6.83 -17.21
C LEU A 509 30.77 -5.34 -16.96
N GLN A 510 32.04 -4.97 -16.99
CA GLN A 510 32.55 -3.61 -16.74
C GLN A 510 32.95 -2.88 -18.02
N GLU A 511 32.44 -3.30 -19.17
CA GLU A 511 32.75 -2.64 -20.43
C GLU A 511 32.20 -1.21 -20.48
N GLU A 512 33.03 -0.27 -20.98
CA GLU A 512 32.64 1.15 -21.05
C GLU A 512 31.54 1.39 -22.06
N ALA A 513 30.52 2.15 -21.65
CA ALA A 513 29.36 2.51 -22.46
C ALA A 513 29.66 3.74 -23.34
N ASN A 514 29.40 3.63 -24.64
CA ASN A 514 29.44 4.78 -25.55
C ASN A 514 28.01 5.21 -25.92
N TYR A 515 27.42 6.09 -25.12
CA TYR A 515 26.00 6.50 -25.24
C TYR A 515 25.66 7.11 -26.61
N ALA A 516 26.62 7.62 -27.37
CA ALA A 516 26.39 8.10 -28.73
C ALA A 516 26.01 6.99 -29.73
N GLN A 517 26.24 5.72 -29.39
CA GLN A 517 25.84 4.54 -30.17
C GLN A 517 24.43 4.04 -29.87
N ALA A 518 23.71 4.68 -28.95
CA ALA A 518 22.34 4.27 -28.58
C ALA A 518 21.42 4.32 -29.80
N THR A 519 20.63 3.26 -29.97
CA THR A 519 19.62 3.15 -31.01
C THR A 519 18.23 3.41 -30.43
N ALA A 520 17.20 3.43 -31.27
CA ALA A 520 15.83 3.56 -30.82
C ALA A 520 15.41 2.52 -29.77
N TYR A 521 15.98 1.30 -29.82
CA TYR A 521 15.69 0.25 -28.86
C TYR A 521 16.15 0.60 -27.45
N GLU A 522 17.40 1.10 -27.32
CA GLU A 522 17.95 1.52 -26.02
C GLU A 522 17.20 2.74 -25.47
N VAL A 523 16.83 3.68 -26.35
CA VAL A 523 16.07 4.88 -25.97
C VAL A 523 14.68 4.52 -25.42
N ILE A 524 13.96 3.62 -26.08
CA ILE A 524 12.62 3.17 -25.61
C ILE A 524 12.73 2.48 -24.25
N LEU A 525 13.71 1.60 -24.05
CA LEU A 525 13.92 0.94 -22.76
C LEU A 525 14.30 1.96 -21.67
N ALA A 526 15.20 2.90 -21.99
CA ALA A 526 15.62 3.97 -21.08
C ALA A 526 14.46 4.85 -20.64
N LYS A 527 13.56 5.26 -21.55
CA LYS A 527 12.35 6.01 -21.22
C LYS A 527 11.48 5.26 -20.22
N ASN A 528 11.26 3.96 -20.43
CA ASN A 528 10.47 3.14 -19.50
C ASN A 528 11.13 3.04 -18.10
N ILE A 529 12.45 2.92 -18.03
CA ILE A 529 13.20 2.92 -16.77
C ILE A 529 13.07 4.28 -16.06
N LEU A 530 13.14 5.39 -16.79
CA LEU A 530 13.08 6.75 -16.26
C LEU A 530 11.70 7.14 -15.70
N ARG A 531 10.64 6.42 -16.04
CA ARG A 531 9.28 6.66 -15.50
C ARG A 531 9.12 6.21 -14.04
N PHE A 532 10.04 5.42 -13.48
CA PHE A 532 9.90 4.86 -12.14
C PHE A 532 9.69 5.91 -11.04
N PRO A 533 10.48 6.99 -10.95
CA PRO A 533 10.27 8.02 -9.93
C PRO A 533 8.87 8.65 -9.99
N GLU A 534 8.36 8.87 -11.19
CA GLU A 534 7.04 9.43 -11.42
C GLU A 534 5.92 8.46 -11.04
N ALA A 535 6.07 7.18 -11.40
CA ALA A 535 5.11 6.14 -11.01
C ALA A 535 5.00 6.00 -9.49
N VAL A 536 6.13 6.09 -8.77
CA VAL A 536 6.14 6.09 -7.30
C VAL A 536 5.44 7.33 -6.73
N GLN A 537 5.74 8.53 -7.25
CA GLN A 537 5.10 9.76 -6.79
C GLN A 537 3.60 9.76 -7.06
N ASP A 538 3.18 9.28 -8.23
CA ASP A 538 1.76 9.18 -8.58
C ASP A 538 1.03 8.15 -7.70
N ALA A 539 1.64 7.01 -7.44
CA ALA A 539 1.11 6.01 -6.51
C ALA A 539 0.99 6.57 -5.08
N ALA A 540 1.99 7.31 -4.62
CA ALA A 540 1.98 7.95 -3.29
C ALA A 540 0.91 9.06 -3.20
N ARG A 541 0.84 9.95 -4.19
CA ARG A 541 -0.12 11.07 -4.24
C ARG A 541 -1.56 10.57 -4.25
N ASN A 542 -1.84 9.58 -5.08
CA ASN A 542 -3.18 9.00 -5.22
C ASN A 542 -3.49 7.92 -4.18
N LYS A 543 -2.52 7.57 -3.32
CA LYS A 543 -2.63 6.47 -2.35
C LYS A 543 -3.09 5.15 -3.02
N ALA A 544 -2.47 4.85 -4.16
CA ALA A 544 -2.92 3.86 -5.13
C ALA A 544 -1.79 2.92 -5.59
N PRO A 545 -1.47 1.86 -4.84
CA PRO A 545 -0.41 0.91 -5.17
C PRO A 545 -0.53 0.30 -6.57
N HIS A 546 -1.76 0.15 -7.11
CA HIS A 546 -1.98 -0.39 -8.46
C HIS A 546 -1.30 0.43 -9.58
N ILE A 547 -1.05 1.73 -9.37
CA ILE A 547 -0.33 2.57 -10.33
C ILE A 547 1.11 2.05 -10.49
N LEU A 548 1.78 1.74 -9.38
CA LEU A 548 3.13 1.17 -9.42
C LEU A 548 3.11 -0.26 -9.99
N ALA A 549 2.11 -1.07 -9.63
CA ALA A 549 1.96 -2.42 -10.18
C ALA A 549 1.81 -2.41 -11.70
N GLN A 550 0.98 -1.52 -12.23
CA GLN A 550 0.79 -1.34 -13.67
C GLN A 550 2.09 -0.87 -14.36
N TYR A 551 2.79 0.09 -13.76
CA TYR A 551 4.08 0.54 -14.28
C TYR A 551 5.10 -0.61 -14.38
N LEU A 552 5.18 -1.48 -13.37
CA LEU A 552 6.12 -2.61 -13.39
C LEU A 552 5.78 -3.63 -14.49
N LEU A 553 4.49 -3.85 -14.76
CA LEU A 553 4.06 -4.67 -15.90
C LEU A 553 4.51 -4.07 -17.23
N GLU A 554 4.33 -2.76 -17.40
CA GLU A 554 4.76 -2.03 -18.60
C GLU A 554 6.28 -2.09 -18.78
N LEU A 555 7.04 -1.92 -17.69
CA LEU A 555 8.51 -2.03 -17.71
C LEU A 555 8.97 -3.46 -18.08
N ALA A 556 8.33 -4.49 -17.51
CA ALA A 556 8.63 -5.88 -17.84
C ALA A 556 8.28 -6.20 -19.31
N ALA A 557 7.17 -5.64 -19.83
CA ALA A 557 6.79 -5.76 -21.24
C ALA A 557 7.78 -5.05 -22.18
N ALA A 558 8.23 -3.84 -21.81
CA ALA A 558 9.25 -3.10 -22.56
C ALA A 558 10.59 -3.88 -22.61
N TRP A 559 10.99 -4.49 -21.49
CA TRP A 559 12.12 -5.39 -21.42
C TRP A 559 11.95 -6.62 -22.30
N SER A 560 10.79 -7.28 -22.24
CA SER A 560 10.49 -8.44 -23.10
C SER A 560 10.56 -8.07 -24.58
N SER A 561 10.02 -6.92 -24.97
CA SER A 561 10.07 -6.40 -26.33
C SER A 561 11.49 -6.10 -26.77
N PHE A 562 12.30 -5.47 -25.91
CA PHE A 562 13.72 -5.25 -26.17
C PHE A 562 14.47 -6.58 -26.37
N TYR A 563 14.32 -7.52 -25.44
CA TYR A 563 15.04 -8.79 -25.45
C TYR A 563 14.70 -9.66 -26.66
N ASN A 564 13.42 -9.68 -27.08
CA ASN A 564 12.91 -10.52 -28.16
C ASN A 564 12.93 -9.83 -29.53
N ALA A 565 13.40 -8.59 -29.63
CA ALA A 565 13.45 -7.84 -30.90
C ALA A 565 14.24 -8.60 -31.97
N LYS A 566 13.68 -8.66 -33.18
CA LYS A 566 14.27 -9.37 -34.32
C LYS A 566 14.53 -8.40 -35.47
N THR A 567 15.63 -8.64 -36.16
CA THR A 567 15.92 -8.06 -37.47
C THR A 567 15.09 -8.76 -38.54
N PRO A 568 14.94 -8.18 -39.76
CA PRO A 568 14.20 -8.81 -40.85
C PRO A 568 14.69 -10.20 -41.23
N ASP A 569 15.99 -10.51 -41.02
CA ASP A 569 16.60 -11.83 -41.23
C ASP A 569 16.44 -12.79 -40.03
N GLY A 570 15.66 -12.40 -39.02
CA GLY A 570 15.29 -13.25 -37.88
C GLY A 570 16.32 -13.32 -36.75
N LYS A 571 17.46 -12.61 -36.84
CA LYS A 571 18.45 -12.53 -35.76
C LYS A 571 17.99 -11.59 -34.64
N SER A 572 18.64 -11.66 -33.48
CA SER A 572 18.39 -10.67 -32.43
C SER A 572 18.79 -9.27 -32.90
N ALA A 573 17.87 -8.30 -32.81
CA ALA A 573 18.14 -6.90 -33.07
C ALA A 573 18.89 -6.23 -31.90
N THR A 574 18.75 -6.79 -30.71
CA THR A 574 19.29 -6.24 -29.46
C THR A 574 20.13 -7.26 -28.68
N PRO A 575 21.12 -7.95 -29.32
CA PRO A 575 21.97 -8.87 -28.58
C PRO A 575 22.72 -8.10 -27.48
N VAL A 576 22.70 -8.56 -26.22
CA VAL A 576 23.41 -7.89 -25.13
C VAL A 576 24.89 -8.30 -25.13
N LEU A 577 25.17 -9.60 -25.01
CA LEU A 577 26.53 -10.11 -24.80
C LEU A 577 27.38 -10.10 -26.07
N THR A 578 26.78 -10.18 -27.25
CA THR A 578 27.48 -10.27 -28.55
C THR A 578 27.39 -8.97 -29.36
N ALA A 579 26.91 -7.87 -28.73
CA ALA A 579 26.96 -6.54 -29.35
C ALA A 579 28.42 -6.03 -29.52
N PRO A 580 28.66 -5.11 -30.46
CA PRO A 580 29.96 -4.43 -30.54
C PRO A 580 30.31 -3.71 -29.22
N PRO A 581 31.61 -3.56 -28.90
CA PRO A 581 32.09 -2.73 -27.79
C PRO A 581 31.42 -1.35 -27.78
N GLY A 582 31.22 -0.75 -26.63
CA GLY A 582 30.51 0.52 -26.49
C GLY A 582 29.01 0.38 -26.53
N LEU A 583 28.39 -0.25 -27.53
CA LEU A 583 26.96 -0.61 -27.54
C LEU A 583 26.67 -1.72 -26.54
N ARG A 584 27.54 -2.72 -26.41
CA ARG A 584 27.47 -3.75 -25.39
C ARG A 584 27.51 -3.13 -23.98
N GLY A 585 28.42 -2.19 -23.75
CA GLY A 585 28.51 -1.43 -22.52
C GLY A 585 27.18 -0.71 -22.17
N ILE A 586 26.57 -0.01 -23.14
CA ILE A 586 25.23 0.61 -22.96
C ILE A 586 24.19 -0.41 -22.53
N ARG A 587 24.12 -1.54 -23.24
CA ARG A 587 23.09 -2.58 -22.97
C ARG A 587 23.27 -3.22 -21.61
N LEU A 588 24.51 -3.47 -21.20
CA LEU A 588 24.81 -3.98 -19.87
C LEU A 588 24.42 -2.98 -18.76
N GLU A 589 24.72 -1.69 -18.93
CA GLU A 589 24.31 -0.66 -17.99
C GLU A 589 22.78 -0.52 -17.91
N LEU A 590 22.07 -0.58 -19.04
CA LEU A 590 20.60 -0.59 -19.04
C LEU A 590 20.02 -1.84 -18.37
N VAL A 591 20.61 -3.02 -18.57
CA VAL A 591 20.17 -4.26 -17.88
C VAL A 591 20.39 -4.16 -16.37
N LYS A 592 21.50 -3.59 -15.90
CA LYS A 592 21.73 -3.29 -14.47
C LYS A 592 20.65 -2.34 -13.93
N ALA A 593 20.40 -1.25 -14.66
CA ALA A 593 19.41 -0.24 -14.29
C ALA A 593 17.99 -0.79 -14.26
N LEU A 594 17.60 -1.57 -15.27
CA LEU A 594 16.34 -2.29 -15.33
C LEU A 594 16.16 -3.21 -14.11
N ARG A 595 17.17 -4.04 -13.84
CA ARG A 595 17.15 -4.99 -12.74
C ARG A 595 17.00 -4.28 -11.39
N GLN A 596 17.72 -3.19 -11.17
CA GLN A 596 17.59 -2.36 -9.97
C GLN A 596 16.18 -1.78 -9.85
N THR A 597 15.61 -1.29 -10.95
CA THR A 597 14.26 -0.70 -10.97
C THR A 597 13.18 -1.75 -10.68
N LEU A 598 13.27 -2.93 -11.30
CA LEU A 598 12.34 -4.04 -11.04
C LEU A 598 12.42 -4.49 -9.58
N LYS A 599 13.64 -4.67 -9.04
CA LYS A 599 13.86 -5.04 -7.63
C LYS A 599 13.21 -4.02 -6.69
N GLN A 600 13.53 -2.75 -6.85
CA GLN A 600 12.97 -1.68 -6.03
C GLN A 600 11.45 -1.63 -6.12
N GLY A 601 10.89 -1.76 -7.32
CA GLY A 601 9.45 -1.78 -7.52
C GLY A 601 8.76 -2.99 -6.86
N LEU A 602 9.35 -4.18 -6.99
CA LEU A 602 8.88 -5.40 -6.31
C LEU A 602 8.91 -5.22 -4.78
N GLU A 603 10.00 -4.69 -4.22
CA GLU A 603 10.14 -4.40 -2.78
C GLU A 603 9.10 -3.40 -2.29
N LEU A 604 8.77 -2.36 -3.07
CA LEU A 604 7.72 -1.40 -2.73
C LEU A 604 6.31 -2.02 -2.74
N LEU A 605 6.08 -3.02 -3.57
CA LEU A 605 4.86 -3.83 -3.54
C LEU A 605 4.93 -4.95 -2.49
N GLY A 606 6.04 -5.11 -1.78
CA GLY A 606 6.27 -6.16 -0.79
C GLY A 606 6.50 -7.54 -1.40
N LEU A 607 6.85 -7.63 -2.67
CA LEU A 607 7.23 -8.88 -3.33
C LEU A 607 8.75 -9.08 -3.24
N GLN A 608 9.17 -10.32 -3.03
CA GLN A 608 10.56 -10.69 -3.14
C GLN A 608 10.98 -10.86 -4.61
N ALA A 609 12.25 -10.62 -4.90
CA ALA A 609 12.83 -10.71 -6.24
C ALA A 609 13.75 -11.94 -6.32
N PRO A 610 13.28 -13.10 -6.83
CA PRO A 610 14.07 -14.32 -6.89
C PRO A 610 15.25 -14.17 -7.86
N GLU A 611 16.42 -14.66 -7.47
CA GLU A 611 17.62 -14.58 -8.30
C GLU A 611 17.58 -15.57 -9.47
N VAL A 612 16.90 -16.68 -9.31
CA VAL A 612 16.72 -17.77 -10.30
C VAL A 612 15.25 -18.18 -10.32
N MET A 613 14.75 -18.46 -11.50
CA MET A 613 13.37 -18.95 -11.71
C MET A 613 13.37 -20.11 -12.74
#